data_45d9470a601c814261c62af60c2cc760
#
_entry.id   45d9470a601c814261c62af60c2cc760
#
_cell.length_a   1.000
_cell.length_b   1.000
_cell.length_c   1.000
_cell.angle_alpha   90.00
_cell.angle_beta   90.00
_cell.angle_gamma   90.00
#
_symmetry.space_group_name_H-M   'P 1'
#
loop_
_entity.id
_entity.type
_entity.pdbx_description
1 polymer ?
#
loop_
_entity_poly.entity_id
_entity_poly.type
_entity_poly.pdbx_seq_one_letter_code
_entity_poly.pdbx_strand_id
1 'polypeptide(L)'
;MLSAEAASSSTAAAAAAPSAAAASSSTDVPVLAPADVDSASWDARDNPSGIRPILQNIVATCNLAVELDLKTIALHARNAEYNPKRFAAVIMRIREPKTTALIFKSGKMVVTGAKTEEDARNAARKYARIIQKLDFPAKFTEFKIQNIVGSCDVKFPIRLEGLAYKHSHYSSYEPELFPGLIYRMVSPKIVLLIFVSGKVVLTGGKVRKEIYGAFEQIYPVLQEFKKVSAQADDDE
;
A
#
# COMPACT_ATOMS: atom_id res chain seq x y z
N MET A 1 -11.80 49.00 2.32
CA MET A 1 -10.50 48.90 3.03
C MET A 1 -10.46 47.62 3.79
N LEU A 2 -9.38 46.93 3.58
CA LEU A 2 -8.86 45.74 4.26
C LEU A 2 -9.38 44.38 3.82
N SER A 3 -8.51 43.82 3.04
CA SER A 3 -8.22 42.49 2.63
C SER A 3 -8.18 41.47 3.77
N ALA A 4 -8.67 40.27 3.52
CA ALA A 4 -8.27 39.08 4.23
C ALA A 4 -8.02 37.97 3.21
N GLU A 5 -6.75 37.69 2.99
CA GLU A 5 -6.26 36.51 2.23
C GLU A 5 -6.63 35.23 2.95
N ALA A 6 -7.27 34.35 2.19
CA ALA A 6 -7.56 33.01 2.65
C ALA A 6 -6.34 32.12 2.44
N ALA A 7 -5.77 31.65 3.51
CA ALA A 7 -4.74 30.62 3.52
C ALA A 7 -5.31 29.31 3.01
N SER A 8 -4.76 28.82 1.90
CA SER A 8 -5.02 27.47 1.38
C SER A 8 -4.32 26.42 2.25
N SER A 9 -5.03 25.76 3.13
CA SER A 9 -4.55 24.58 3.81
C SER A 9 -4.72 23.35 2.90
N SER A 10 -3.61 22.86 2.40
CA SER A 10 -3.49 21.55 1.75
C SER A 10 -3.75 20.44 2.77
N THR A 11 -4.96 19.95 2.81
CA THR A 11 -5.28 18.70 3.50
C THR A 11 -4.96 17.54 2.58
N ALA A 12 -3.82 16.92 2.82
CA ALA A 12 -3.49 15.63 2.23
C ALA A 12 -4.54 14.61 2.67
N ALA A 13 -5.26 14.05 1.71
CA ALA A 13 -6.20 12.98 1.94
C ALA A 13 -5.45 11.78 2.53
N ALA A 14 -5.65 11.53 3.81
CA ALA A 14 -5.26 10.29 4.44
C ALA A 14 -6.03 9.16 3.75
N ALA A 15 -5.33 8.31 3.02
CA ALA A 15 -5.90 7.08 2.52
C ALA A 15 -6.30 6.23 3.72
N ALA A 16 -7.60 6.07 3.92
CA ALA A 16 -8.15 5.23 4.95
C ALA A 16 -7.62 3.80 4.78
N ALA A 17 -6.96 3.31 5.81
CA ALA A 17 -6.61 1.91 5.92
C ALA A 17 -7.90 1.09 5.92
N PRO A 18 -8.00 -0.04 5.20
CA PRO A 18 -9.15 -0.90 5.32
C PRO A 18 -9.18 -1.49 6.74
N SER A 19 -10.34 -1.35 7.40
CA SER A 19 -10.69 -1.98 8.64
C SER A 19 -10.39 -3.48 8.57
N ALA A 20 -9.55 -3.97 9.46
CA ALA A 20 -9.31 -5.39 9.64
C ALA A 20 -10.52 -6.00 10.36
N ALA A 21 -11.48 -6.49 9.59
CA ALA A 21 -12.50 -7.40 10.11
C ALA A 21 -11.93 -8.82 10.11
N ALA A 22 -12.07 -9.46 11.25
CA ALA A 22 -11.68 -10.83 11.52
C ALA A 22 -12.30 -11.81 10.51
N ALA A 23 -11.49 -12.72 9.99
CA ALA A 23 -11.96 -13.99 9.45
C ALA A 23 -11.00 -15.09 9.90
N SER A 24 -11.46 -15.86 10.88
CA SER A 24 -10.98 -17.20 11.16
C SER A 24 -11.63 -18.14 10.16
N SER A 25 -10.84 -18.82 9.33
CA SER A 25 -11.11 -20.19 8.89
C SER A 25 -9.90 -20.70 8.11
N SER A 26 -9.36 -21.79 8.61
CA SER A 26 -8.38 -22.64 7.98
C SER A 26 -8.96 -23.26 6.71
N THR A 27 -8.31 -23.04 5.57
CA THR A 27 -8.28 -24.00 4.46
C THR A 27 -6.92 -23.83 3.77
N ASP A 28 -6.14 -24.88 3.85
CA ASP A 28 -4.95 -25.10 3.05
C ASP A 28 -5.28 -25.01 1.56
N VAL A 29 -4.89 -23.92 0.92
CA VAL A 29 -4.81 -23.84 -0.53
C VAL A 29 -3.32 -23.68 -0.86
N PRO A 30 -2.73 -24.56 -1.69
CA PRO A 30 -1.35 -24.39 -2.09
C PRO A 30 -1.20 -23.06 -2.84
N VAL A 31 -0.47 -22.13 -2.23
CA VAL A 31 -0.09 -20.87 -2.87
C VAL A 31 0.92 -21.23 -3.94
N LEU A 32 0.45 -21.41 -5.17
CA LEU A 32 1.31 -21.33 -6.35
C LEU A 32 1.92 -19.94 -6.35
N ALA A 33 3.23 -19.89 -6.20
CA ALA A 33 4.01 -18.66 -6.33
C ALA A 33 3.70 -18.07 -7.73
N PRO A 34 3.33 -16.79 -7.82
CA PRO A 34 3.21 -16.14 -9.12
C PRO A 34 4.56 -16.18 -9.82
N ALA A 35 4.55 -16.59 -11.08
CA ALA A 35 5.72 -16.72 -11.92
C ALA A 35 6.56 -15.42 -11.92
N ASP A 36 7.86 -15.61 -11.79
CA ASP A 36 8.91 -14.60 -11.73
C ASP A 36 8.89 -13.61 -12.91
N VAL A 37 8.20 -12.49 -12.74
CA VAL A 37 8.34 -11.34 -13.66
C VAL A 37 9.30 -10.28 -13.09
N ASP A 38 9.90 -10.52 -11.92
CA ASP A 38 10.56 -9.48 -11.13
C ASP A 38 11.95 -9.87 -10.57
N SER A 39 12.60 -10.88 -11.13
CA SER A 39 13.96 -11.27 -10.70
C SER A 39 15.01 -10.16 -10.92
N ALA A 40 14.77 -9.22 -11.83
CA ALA A 40 15.75 -8.21 -12.22
C ALA A 40 15.99 -7.10 -11.17
N SER A 41 15.11 -6.93 -10.17
CA SER A 41 15.23 -5.89 -9.15
C SER A 41 15.60 -6.38 -7.76
N TRP A 42 15.65 -7.70 -7.56
CA TRP A 42 16.03 -8.31 -6.30
C TRP A 42 17.29 -9.16 -6.50
N ASP A 43 18.40 -8.78 -5.88
CA ASP A 43 19.66 -9.53 -5.87
C ASP A 43 19.97 -9.97 -4.43
N ALA A 44 20.33 -11.23 -4.24
CA ALA A 44 20.70 -11.75 -2.92
C ALA A 44 21.91 -11.04 -2.30
N ARG A 45 22.76 -10.42 -3.10
CA ARG A 45 23.89 -9.59 -2.64
C ARG A 45 23.44 -8.28 -2.00
N ASP A 46 22.35 -7.71 -2.52
CA ASP A 46 21.74 -6.48 -1.99
C ASP A 46 20.72 -6.77 -0.88
N ASN A 47 20.35 -8.04 -0.68
CA ASN A 47 19.32 -8.49 0.26
C ASN A 47 19.83 -9.69 1.09
N PRO A 48 20.77 -9.45 2.00
CA PRO A 48 21.42 -10.51 2.80
C PRO A 48 20.47 -11.23 3.76
N SER A 49 19.30 -10.68 4.07
CA SER A 49 18.28 -11.38 4.87
C SER A 49 17.74 -12.65 4.20
N GLY A 50 17.81 -12.71 2.87
CA GLY A 50 17.20 -13.76 2.06
C GLY A 50 15.66 -13.71 2.02
N ILE A 51 15.04 -12.72 2.68
CA ILE A 51 13.58 -12.55 2.74
C ILE A 51 13.18 -11.47 1.77
N ARG A 52 12.34 -11.82 0.81
CA ARG A 52 11.79 -10.87 -0.17
C ARG A 52 10.40 -10.39 0.26
N PRO A 53 10.21 -9.09 0.55
CA PRO A 53 8.87 -8.55 0.74
C PRO A 53 7.99 -8.75 -0.50
N ILE A 54 6.75 -9.18 -0.29
CA ILE A 54 5.75 -9.36 -1.35
C ILE A 54 4.95 -8.07 -1.48
N LEU A 55 4.87 -7.51 -2.68
CA LEU A 55 4.06 -6.33 -2.92
C LEU A 55 2.57 -6.69 -2.83
N GLN A 56 1.83 -5.98 -2.00
CA GLN A 56 0.42 -6.24 -1.73
C GLN A 56 -0.50 -5.25 -2.41
N ASN A 57 -0.06 -3.99 -2.54
CA ASN A 57 -0.86 -2.94 -3.14
C ASN A 57 0.02 -1.82 -3.69
N ILE A 58 -0.35 -1.33 -4.86
CA ILE A 58 0.23 -0.16 -5.49
C ILE A 58 -0.87 0.87 -5.70
N VAL A 59 -0.61 2.09 -5.25
CA VAL A 59 -1.46 3.25 -5.50
C VAL A 59 -0.77 4.13 -6.53
N ALA A 60 -1.45 4.36 -7.64
CA ALA A 60 -0.97 5.22 -8.71
C ALA A 60 -1.98 6.31 -9.05
N THR A 61 -1.50 7.41 -9.57
CA THR A 61 -2.33 8.51 -10.06
C THR A 61 -2.04 8.78 -11.53
N CYS A 62 -3.04 9.25 -12.23
CA CYS A 62 -2.89 9.81 -13.58
C CYS A 62 -3.90 10.92 -13.82
N ASN A 63 -3.74 11.63 -14.93
CA ASN A 63 -4.60 12.72 -15.34
C ASN A 63 -5.15 12.44 -16.73
N LEU A 64 -6.47 12.48 -16.87
CA LEU A 64 -7.16 12.29 -18.15
C LEU A 64 -7.24 13.57 -18.99
N ALA A 65 -6.77 14.70 -18.45
CA ALA A 65 -6.68 16.00 -19.09
C ALA A 65 -8.03 16.49 -19.68
N VAL A 66 -9.14 16.14 -19.04
CA VAL A 66 -10.49 16.51 -19.45
C VAL A 66 -11.38 16.62 -18.22
N GLU A 67 -12.30 17.60 -18.22
CA GLU A 67 -13.34 17.65 -17.19
C GLU A 67 -14.43 16.60 -17.48
N LEU A 68 -14.84 15.86 -16.45
CA LEU A 68 -15.73 14.71 -16.59
C LEU A 68 -17.09 14.98 -15.95
N ASP A 69 -18.15 14.56 -16.63
CA ASP A 69 -19.48 14.43 -16.01
C ASP A 69 -19.58 13.05 -15.33
N LEU A 70 -19.44 13.05 -14.01
CA LEU A 70 -19.45 11.83 -13.20
C LEU A 70 -20.79 11.11 -13.21
N LYS A 71 -21.91 11.84 -13.39
CA LYS A 71 -23.26 11.25 -13.51
C LYS A 71 -23.38 10.45 -14.79
N THR A 72 -22.96 11.03 -15.90
CA THR A 72 -22.95 10.36 -17.20
C THR A 72 -22.09 9.09 -17.18
N ILE A 73 -20.90 9.14 -16.56
CA ILE A 73 -20.06 7.96 -16.40
C ILE A 73 -20.76 6.86 -15.60
N ALA A 74 -21.38 7.21 -14.47
CA ALA A 74 -22.07 6.23 -13.62
C ALA A 74 -23.29 5.60 -14.29
N LEU A 75 -24.00 6.34 -15.15
CA LEU A 75 -25.17 5.84 -15.88
C LEU A 75 -24.79 4.86 -17.01
N HIS A 76 -23.66 5.07 -17.67
CA HIS A 76 -23.29 4.32 -18.87
C HIS A 76 -22.22 3.24 -18.63
N ALA A 77 -21.45 3.31 -17.53
CA ALA A 77 -20.47 2.32 -17.18
C ALA A 77 -21.04 1.28 -16.20
N ARG A 78 -21.04 -0.01 -16.62
CA ARG A 78 -21.64 -1.12 -15.83
C ARG A 78 -20.96 -1.40 -14.50
N ASN A 79 -19.70 -1.00 -14.34
CA ASN A 79 -18.84 -1.27 -13.19
C ASN A 79 -18.49 0.00 -12.42
N ALA A 80 -19.32 1.04 -12.54
CA ALA A 80 -19.15 2.33 -11.91
C ALA A 80 -20.24 2.59 -10.87
N GLU A 81 -19.84 3.15 -9.74
CA GLU A 81 -20.69 3.61 -8.64
C GLU A 81 -20.42 5.08 -8.39
N TYR A 82 -21.48 5.88 -8.24
CA TYR A 82 -21.35 7.30 -7.91
C TYR A 82 -22.41 7.72 -6.89
N ASN A 83 -21.96 8.18 -5.74
CA ASN A 83 -22.83 8.77 -4.73
C ASN A 83 -22.21 10.08 -4.24
N PRO A 84 -22.62 11.22 -4.82
CA PRO A 84 -22.03 12.53 -4.51
C PRO A 84 -22.22 12.97 -3.05
N LYS A 85 -23.22 12.43 -2.35
CA LYS A 85 -23.44 12.72 -0.92
C LYS A 85 -22.40 12.05 -0.02
N ARG A 86 -21.80 10.96 -0.47
CA ARG A 86 -20.79 10.19 0.29
C ARG A 86 -19.37 10.48 -0.15
N PHE A 87 -19.16 10.56 -1.46
CA PHE A 87 -17.81 10.73 -2.02
C PHE A 87 -17.86 11.40 -3.40
N ALA A 88 -17.01 12.40 -3.61
CA ALA A 88 -17.01 13.24 -4.82
C ALA A 88 -16.25 12.62 -6.01
N ALA A 89 -16.22 11.31 -6.12
CA ALA A 89 -15.61 10.60 -7.24
C ALA A 89 -16.45 9.40 -7.66
N VAL A 90 -16.36 9.03 -8.93
CA VAL A 90 -16.85 7.72 -9.41
C VAL A 90 -15.89 6.64 -8.97
N ILE A 91 -16.41 5.58 -8.40
CA ILE A 91 -15.68 4.37 -8.04
C ILE A 91 -15.91 3.35 -9.14
N MET A 92 -14.88 3.01 -9.88
CA MET A 92 -14.94 2.01 -10.97
C MET A 92 -14.03 0.84 -10.65
N ARG A 93 -14.49 -0.39 -10.91
CA ARG A 93 -13.72 -1.62 -10.66
C ARG A 93 -13.58 -2.44 -11.93
N ILE A 94 -12.39 -2.97 -12.16
CA ILE A 94 -12.13 -3.98 -13.20
C ILE A 94 -11.64 -5.29 -12.58
N ARG A 95 -11.82 -6.37 -13.30
CA ARG A 95 -11.46 -7.72 -12.83
C ARG A 95 -10.02 -8.09 -13.19
N GLU A 96 -9.55 -7.60 -14.34
CA GLU A 96 -8.24 -7.96 -14.87
C GLU A 96 -7.50 -6.72 -15.40
N PRO A 97 -6.42 -6.27 -14.73
CA PRO A 97 -6.02 -6.67 -13.38
C PRO A 97 -7.06 -6.23 -12.33
N LYS A 98 -7.19 -7.01 -11.23
CA LYS A 98 -8.16 -6.71 -10.16
C LYS A 98 -7.81 -5.41 -9.46
N THR A 99 -8.44 -4.31 -9.85
CA THR A 99 -8.16 -2.95 -9.35
C THR A 99 -9.41 -2.12 -9.21
N THR A 100 -9.28 -1.02 -8.48
CA THR A 100 -10.31 0.00 -8.32
C THR A 100 -9.75 1.35 -8.72
N ALA A 101 -10.51 2.13 -9.47
CA ALA A 101 -10.22 3.51 -9.80
C ALA A 101 -11.18 4.47 -9.13
N LEU A 102 -10.66 5.57 -8.62
CA LEU A 102 -11.39 6.73 -8.15
C LEU A 102 -11.22 7.82 -9.20
N ILE A 103 -12.31 8.19 -9.86
CA ILE A 103 -12.31 9.13 -10.98
C ILE A 103 -12.99 10.42 -10.53
N PHE A 104 -12.25 11.52 -10.59
CA PHE A 104 -12.73 12.83 -10.14
C PHE A 104 -13.20 13.69 -11.33
N LYS A 105 -14.09 14.63 -11.05
CA LYS A 105 -14.60 15.60 -12.04
C LYS A 105 -13.48 16.32 -12.79
N SER A 106 -12.36 16.63 -12.15
CA SER A 106 -11.20 17.29 -12.74
C SER A 106 -10.43 16.45 -13.76
N GLY A 107 -10.82 15.20 -14.01
CA GLY A 107 -10.07 14.26 -14.84
C GLY A 107 -8.90 13.57 -14.13
N LYS A 108 -8.62 13.92 -12.88
CA LYS A 108 -7.66 13.18 -12.06
C LYS A 108 -8.22 11.82 -11.68
N MET A 109 -7.37 10.80 -11.70
CA MET A 109 -7.74 9.44 -11.37
C MET A 109 -6.71 8.80 -10.43
N VAL A 110 -7.18 8.09 -9.42
CA VAL A 110 -6.39 7.26 -8.50
C VAL A 110 -6.71 5.81 -8.75
N VAL A 111 -5.69 4.99 -8.98
CA VAL A 111 -5.83 3.54 -9.19
C VAL A 111 -5.17 2.80 -8.03
N THR A 112 -5.84 1.81 -7.49
CA THR A 112 -5.38 0.99 -6.35
C THR A 112 -5.73 -0.49 -6.56
N GLY A 113 -5.02 -1.37 -5.86
CA GLY A 113 -5.28 -2.82 -5.89
C GLY A 113 -4.32 -3.62 -6.76
N ALA A 114 -3.52 -2.97 -7.60
CA ALA A 114 -2.49 -3.66 -8.37
C ALA A 114 -1.36 -4.16 -7.46
N LYS A 115 -0.75 -5.28 -7.84
CA LYS A 115 0.40 -5.87 -7.14
C LYS A 115 1.73 -5.63 -7.84
N THR A 116 1.68 -5.21 -9.12
CA THR A 116 2.85 -4.83 -9.90
C THR A 116 2.69 -3.43 -10.49
N GLU A 117 3.80 -2.76 -10.77
CA GLU A 117 3.78 -1.44 -11.40
C GLU A 117 3.20 -1.50 -12.81
N GLU A 118 3.44 -2.60 -13.51
CA GLU A 118 2.89 -2.85 -14.84
C GLU A 118 1.37 -3.00 -14.78
N ASP A 119 0.84 -3.78 -13.85
CA ASP A 119 -0.61 -3.92 -13.65
C ASP A 119 -1.26 -2.59 -13.29
N ALA A 120 -0.63 -1.78 -12.44
CA ALA A 120 -1.13 -0.45 -12.10
C ALA A 120 -1.24 0.44 -13.34
N ARG A 121 -0.21 0.42 -14.21
CA ARG A 121 -0.19 1.19 -15.46
C ARG A 121 -1.22 0.66 -16.48
N ASN A 122 -1.30 -0.66 -16.63
CA ASN A 122 -2.25 -1.29 -17.54
C ASN A 122 -3.70 -1.07 -17.11
N ALA A 123 -3.97 -1.16 -15.79
CA ALA A 123 -5.27 -0.82 -15.23
C ALA A 123 -5.64 0.64 -15.52
N ALA A 124 -4.73 1.58 -15.25
CA ALA A 124 -4.97 3.00 -15.51
C ALA A 124 -5.28 3.29 -16.99
N ARG A 125 -4.58 2.63 -17.92
CA ARG A 125 -4.87 2.70 -19.35
C ARG A 125 -6.23 2.11 -19.71
N LYS A 126 -6.62 0.99 -19.08
CA LYS A 126 -7.94 0.38 -19.29
C LYS A 126 -9.06 1.32 -18.85
N TYR A 127 -8.93 1.95 -17.68
CA TYR A 127 -9.88 2.96 -17.21
C TYR A 127 -9.97 4.16 -18.15
N ALA A 128 -8.83 4.68 -18.60
CA ALA A 128 -8.82 5.78 -19.58
C ALA A 128 -9.56 5.41 -20.88
N ARG A 129 -9.38 4.18 -21.38
CA ARG A 129 -10.10 3.68 -22.56
C ARG A 129 -11.61 3.53 -22.31
N ILE A 130 -12.02 3.12 -21.11
CA ILE A 130 -13.46 3.08 -20.76
C ILE A 130 -14.05 4.46 -20.82
N ILE A 131 -13.38 5.48 -20.26
CA ILE A 131 -13.83 6.88 -20.32
C ILE A 131 -13.87 7.39 -21.77
N GLN A 132 -12.89 7.05 -22.61
CA GLN A 132 -12.89 7.40 -24.04
C GLN A 132 -14.09 6.77 -24.79
N LYS A 133 -14.49 5.55 -24.44
CA LYS A 133 -15.67 4.87 -25.04
C LYS A 133 -17.01 5.50 -24.63
N LEU A 134 -17.00 6.36 -23.65
CA LEU A 134 -18.16 7.14 -23.22
C LEU A 134 -18.15 8.56 -23.86
N ASP A 135 -17.41 8.72 -24.98
CA ASP A 135 -17.29 9.94 -25.78
C ASP A 135 -16.60 11.12 -25.06
N PHE A 136 -15.86 10.86 -24.01
CA PHE A 136 -14.99 11.88 -23.41
C PHE A 136 -13.62 11.90 -24.12
N PRO A 137 -13.07 13.08 -24.50
CA PRO A 137 -11.76 13.21 -25.15
C PRO A 137 -10.61 13.03 -24.16
N ALA A 138 -10.63 11.95 -23.40
CA ALA A 138 -9.68 11.65 -22.34
C ALA A 138 -8.31 11.30 -22.92
N LYS A 139 -7.24 11.83 -22.30
CA LYS A 139 -5.84 11.53 -22.59
C LYS A 139 -5.21 10.86 -21.38
N PHE A 140 -4.30 9.94 -21.60
CA PHE A 140 -3.55 9.29 -20.53
C PHE A 140 -2.24 10.05 -20.28
N THR A 141 -2.21 10.86 -19.21
CA THR A 141 -1.05 11.71 -18.89
C THR A 141 -0.66 11.60 -17.42
N GLU A 142 0.55 12.02 -17.09
CA GLU A 142 1.06 12.19 -15.72
C GLU A 142 0.91 10.94 -14.83
N PHE A 143 1.10 9.76 -15.39
CA PHE A 143 1.09 8.53 -14.58
C PHE A 143 2.25 8.51 -13.59
N LYS A 144 1.92 8.40 -12.29
CA LYS A 144 2.90 8.32 -11.18
C LYS A 144 2.46 7.30 -10.15
N ILE A 145 3.40 6.50 -9.68
CA ILE A 145 3.21 5.67 -8.49
C ILE A 145 3.37 6.57 -7.27
N GLN A 146 2.37 6.54 -6.40
CA GLN A 146 2.33 7.37 -5.20
C GLN A 146 2.68 6.60 -3.93
N ASN A 147 2.33 5.31 -3.88
CA ASN A 147 2.62 4.45 -2.74
C ASN A 147 2.69 2.98 -3.17
N ILE A 148 3.64 2.28 -2.58
CA ILE A 148 3.77 0.83 -2.66
C ILE A 148 3.67 0.28 -1.25
N VAL A 149 2.84 -0.76 -1.07
CA VAL A 149 2.71 -1.51 0.16
C VAL A 149 3.26 -2.91 -0.07
N GLY A 150 4.23 -3.30 0.75
CA GLY A 150 4.78 -4.65 0.80
C GLY A 150 4.52 -5.31 2.15
N SER A 151 4.60 -6.61 2.20
CA SER A 151 4.57 -7.38 3.44
C SER A 151 5.55 -8.54 3.39
N CYS A 152 6.04 -8.93 4.55
CA CYS A 152 6.89 -10.11 4.72
C CYS A 152 6.68 -10.71 6.10
N ASP A 153 7.27 -11.88 6.31
CA ASP A 153 7.21 -12.61 7.57
C ASP A 153 8.64 -13.08 7.90
N VAL A 154 9.17 -12.61 9.03
CA VAL A 154 10.54 -12.95 9.46
C VAL A 154 10.64 -14.33 10.11
N LYS A 155 9.48 -15.02 10.32
CA LYS A 155 9.39 -16.39 10.86
C LYS A 155 9.87 -16.56 12.31
N PHE A 156 9.93 -15.48 13.07
CA PHE A 156 10.16 -15.53 14.51
C PHE A 156 9.36 -14.45 15.23
N PRO A 157 8.94 -14.69 16.48
CA PRO A 157 8.24 -13.69 17.27
C PRO A 157 9.19 -12.58 17.74
N ILE A 158 8.65 -11.37 17.86
CA ILE A 158 9.42 -10.14 18.17
C ILE A 158 8.93 -9.54 19.49
N ARG A 159 9.88 -9.08 20.32
CA ARG A 159 9.60 -8.33 21.57
C ARG A 159 9.41 -6.85 21.24
N LEU A 160 8.17 -6.44 20.99
CA LEU A 160 7.84 -5.09 20.57
C LEU A 160 8.11 -4.03 21.65
N GLU A 161 7.91 -4.34 22.93
CA GLU A 161 8.20 -3.44 24.04
C GLU A 161 9.68 -3.06 24.09
N GLY A 162 10.57 -4.06 23.95
CA GLY A 162 12.01 -3.84 23.93
C GLY A 162 12.46 -3.01 22.73
N LEU A 163 11.89 -3.30 21.55
CA LEU A 163 12.14 -2.54 20.33
C LEU A 163 11.67 -1.09 20.48
N ALA A 164 10.46 -0.87 20.98
CA ALA A 164 9.91 0.47 21.21
C ALA A 164 10.76 1.29 22.20
N TYR A 165 11.24 0.66 23.26
CA TYR A 165 12.09 1.33 24.26
C TYR A 165 13.43 1.75 23.66
N LYS A 166 14.13 0.83 23.00
CA LYS A 166 15.46 1.09 22.43
C LYS A 166 15.42 2.08 21.25
N HIS A 167 14.36 2.01 20.45
CA HIS A 167 14.17 2.84 19.25
C HIS A 167 13.05 3.88 19.40
N SER A 168 12.88 4.46 20.60
CA SER A 168 11.78 5.37 20.95
C SER A 168 11.64 6.59 20.03
N HIS A 169 12.74 7.08 19.45
CA HIS A 169 12.71 8.20 18.51
C HIS A 169 12.05 7.88 17.16
N TYR A 170 12.01 6.60 16.77
CA TYR A 170 11.52 6.14 15.48
C TYR A 170 10.25 5.30 15.60
N SER A 171 9.89 4.87 16.80
CA SER A 171 8.82 3.93 17.04
C SER A 171 7.74 4.46 17.96
N SER A 172 6.51 4.01 17.71
CA SER A 172 5.35 4.20 18.58
C SER A 172 4.67 2.85 18.76
N TYR A 173 4.45 2.45 20.00
CA TYR A 173 3.79 1.20 20.33
C TYR A 173 2.79 1.39 21.46
N GLU A 174 1.52 1.29 21.11
CA GLU A 174 0.38 1.43 22.03
C GLU A 174 -0.57 0.24 21.78
N PRO A 175 -0.30 -0.93 22.40
CA PRO A 175 -1.01 -2.17 22.11
C PRO A 175 -2.52 -2.12 22.37
N GLU A 176 -2.98 -1.23 23.23
CA GLU A 176 -4.41 -1.02 23.49
C GLU A 176 -5.13 -0.33 22.33
N LEU A 177 -4.43 0.48 21.56
CA LEU A 177 -4.97 1.20 20.39
C LEU A 177 -4.73 0.45 19.08
N PHE A 178 -3.54 -0.14 18.93
CA PHE A 178 -3.15 -0.86 17.73
C PHE A 178 -2.13 -1.97 18.08
N PRO A 179 -2.34 -3.23 17.64
CA PRO A 179 -1.51 -4.37 18.05
C PRO A 179 -0.12 -4.39 17.44
N GLY A 180 0.18 -3.54 16.46
CA GLY A 180 1.48 -3.43 15.82
C GLY A 180 2.28 -2.24 16.31
N LEU A 181 3.62 -2.37 16.30
CA LEU A 181 4.53 -1.26 16.48
C LEU A 181 4.66 -0.50 15.16
N ILE A 182 4.51 0.81 15.21
CA ILE A 182 4.71 1.72 14.08
C ILE A 182 6.17 2.21 14.12
N TYR A 183 6.98 1.78 13.16
CA TYR A 183 8.36 2.23 13.01
C TYR A 183 8.48 3.18 11.82
N ARG A 184 8.99 4.39 12.04
CA ARG A 184 9.14 5.43 11.01
C ARG A 184 10.61 5.55 10.63
N MET A 185 10.97 4.91 9.52
CA MET A 185 12.31 5.00 8.97
C MET A 185 12.51 6.34 8.24
N VAL A 186 13.69 6.93 8.40
CA VAL A 186 14.01 8.23 7.83
C VAL A 186 14.59 8.09 6.42
N SER A 187 15.46 7.12 6.21
CA SER A 187 16.10 6.87 4.92
C SER A 187 16.25 5.35 4.69
N PRO A 188 15.50 4.79 3.72
CA PRO A 188 14.42 5.42 2.95
C PRO A 188 13.25 5.86 3.84
N LYS A 189 12.43 6.80 3.37
CA LYS A 189 11.27 7.31 4.11
C LYS A 189 10.11 6.31 4.03
N ILE A 190 10.18 5.26 4.85
CA ILE A 190 9.22 4.15 4.89
C ILE A 190 8.64 4.02 6.30
N VAL A 191 7.36 3.72 6.37
CA VAL A 191 6.69 3.33 7.61
C VAL A 191 6.54 1.82 7.64
N LEU A 192 6.97 1.20 8.74
CA LEU A 192 6.82 -0.23 8.97
C LEU A 192 5.82 -0.47 10.09
N LEU A 193 4.94 -1.42 9.89
CA LEU A 193 4.05 -1.95 10.92
C LEU A 193 4.58 -3.33 11.29
N ILE A 194 5.08 -3.46 12.51
CA ILE A 194 5.74 -4.67 13.00
C ILE A 194 4.86 -5.34 14.03
N PHE A 195 4.56 -6.61 13.82
CA PHE A 195 3.69 -7.39 14.71
C PHE A 195 4.48 -8.40 15.52
N VAL A 196 3.97 -8.73 16.72
CA VAL A 196 4.57 -9.75 17.61
C VAL A 196 4.83 -11.06 16.90
N SER A 197 3.97 -11.46 15.96
CA SER A 197 4.09 -12.69 15.18
C SER A 197 5.28 -12.74 14.22
N GLY A 198 5.99 -11.63 14.01
CA GLY A 198 7.05 -11.52 13.00
C GLY A 198 6.57 -11.07 11.63
N LYS A 199 5.27 -10.78 11.48
CA LYS A 199 4.76 -10.16 10.26
C LYS A 199 5.11 -8.68 10.23
N VAL A 200 5.53 -8.20 9.06
CA VAL A 200 5.94 -6.81 8.83
C VAL A 200 5.23 -6.29 7.59
N VAL A 201 4.61 -5.12 7.69
CA VAL A 201 4.03 -4.38 6.56
C VAL A 201 4.85 -3.11 6.35
N LEU A 202 5.25 -2.86 5.12
CA LEU A 202 6.04 -1.69 4.73
C LEU A 202 5.21 -0.81 3.78
N THR A 203 5.19 0.50 4.02
CA THR A 203 4.42 1.45 3.21
C THR A 203 5.12 2.80 3.11
N GLY A 204 4.80 3.56 2.07
CA GLY A 204 5.36 4.91 1.85
C GLY A 204 6.36 4.97 0.70
N GLY A 205 6.83 3.84 0.18
CA GLY A 205 7.73 3.79 -0.98
C GLY A 205 7.02 4.15 -2.29
N LYS A 206 7.78 4.69 -3.21
CA LYS A 206 7.33 4.97 -4.58
C LYS A 206 7.97 4.04 -5.60
N VAL A 207 9.04 3.38 -5.22
CA VAL A 207 9.73 2.34 -5.99
C VAL A 207 9.95 1.12 -5.10
N ARG A 208 9.89 -0.08 -5.69
CA ARG A 208 10.04 -1.33 -4.94
C ARG A 208 11.39 -1.46 -4.23
N LYS A 209 12.46 -0.88 -4.80
CA LYS A 209 13.79 -0.88 -4.19
C LYS A 209 13.81 -0.20 -2.80
N GLU A 210 12.98 0.82 -2.59
CA GLU A 210 12.83 1.46 -1.27
C GLU A 210 12.21 0.51 -0.25
N ILE A 211 11.22 -0.30 -0.66
CA ILE A 211 10.58 -1.30 0.20
C ILE A 211 11.58 -2.39 0.59
N TYR A 212 12.34 -2.92 -0.39
CA TYR A 212 13.34 -3.95 -0.13
C TYR A 212 14.49 -3.42 0.75
N GLY A 213 15.02 -2.22 0.44
CA GLY A 213 16.09 -1.60 1.21
C GLY A 213 15.67 -1.26 2.64
N ALA A 214 14.44 -0.81 2.86
CA ALA A 214 13.91 -0.57 4.19
C ALA A 214 13.82 -1.87 5.01
N PHE A 215 13.41 -2.97 4.38
CA PHE A 215 13.36 -4.25 5.06
C PHE A 215 14.76 -4.75 5.45
N GLU A 216 15.73 -4.67 4.55
CA GLU A 216 17.12 -5.08 4.84
C GLU A 216 17.73 -4.28 5.99
N GLN A 217 17.41 -2.98 6.10
CA GLN A 217 17.89 -2.15 7.19
C GLN A 217 17.25 -2.49 8.54
N ILE A 218 15.98 -2.86 8.58
CA ILE A 218 15.30 -3.19 9.83
C ILE A 218 15.54 -4.64 10.26
N TYR A 219 15.84 -5.54 9.35
CA TYR A 219 15.95 -6.96 9.64
C TYR A 219 16.97 -7.31 10.75
N PRO A 220 18.20 -6.76 10.77
CA PRO A 220 19.14 -6.98 11.88
C PRO A 220 18.59 -6.51 13.24
N VAL A 221 17.87 -5.38 13.23
CA VAL A 221 17.21 -4.87 14.44
C VAL A 221 16.15 -5.85 14.93
N LEU A 222 15.32 -6.40 14.02
CA LEU A 222 14.31 -7.40 14.39
C LEU A 222 14.91 -8.67 14.96
N GLN A 223 16.07 -9.09 14.45
CA GLN A 223 16.80 -10.24 14.98
C GLN A 223 17.27 -10.02 16.43
N GLU A 224 17.70 -8.81 16.78
CA GLU A 224 18.11 -8.45 18.15
C GLU A 224 16.93 -8.58 19.14
N PHE A 225 15.71 -8.32 18.69
CA PHE A 225 14.50 -8.39 19.50
C PHE A 225 13.70 -9.69 19.31
N LYS A 226 14.31 -10.73 18.73
CA LYS A 226 13.70 -12.05 18.66
C LYS A 226 13.34 -12.56 20.06
N LYS A 227 12.12 -13.04 20.26
CA LYS A 227 11.76 -13.77 21.47
C LYS A 227 12.48 -15.14 21.43
N VAL A 228 13.32 -15.37 22.41
CA VAL A 228 13.84 -16.72 22.68
C VAL A 228 12.70 -17.46 23.36
N SER A 229 12.20 -18.53 22.78
CA SER A 229 11.37 -19.49 23.50
C SER A 229 12.24 -20.03 24.65
N ALA A 230 11.81 -19.84 25.89
CA ALA A 230 12.39 -20.61 26.99
C ALA A 230 12.16 -22.08 26.62
N GLN A 231 13.26 -22.80 26.33
CA GLN A 231 13.22 -24.25 26.41
C GLN A 231 12.86 -24.56 27.85
N ALA A 232 11.80 -25.33 28.03
CA ALA A 232 11.54 -25.97 29.30
C ALA A 232 12.76 -26.88 29.56
N ASP A 233 13.59 -26.47 30.51
CA ASP A 233 14.51 -27.38 31.21
C ASP A 233 13.59 -28.24 32.11
N ASP A 234 12.99 -29.30 31.56
CA ASP A 234 12.45 -30.43 32.28
C ASP A 234 13.48 -31.58 32.07
N ASP A 235 14.56 -31.52 32.84
CA ASP A 235 15.34 -32.66 33.22
C ASP A 235 15.67 -32.55 34.72
N GLU A 236 14.78 -33.11 35.54
CA GLU A 236 15.13 -33.89 36.76
C GLU A 236 13.91 -34.67 37.28
#